data_0c376afe384af435c69fbfcd47494dec
#
_entry.id   0c376afe384af435c69fbfcd47494dec
#
_cell.length_a   1.000
_cell.length_b   1.000
_cell.length_c   1.000
_cell.angle_alpha   90.00
_cell.angle_beta   90.00
_cell.angle_gamma   90.00
#
_symmetry.space_group_name_H-M   'P 1'
#
loop_
_entity.id
_entity.type
_entity.pdbx_description
1 polymer ?
#
loop_
_entity_poly.entity_id
_entity_poly.type
_entity_poly.pdbx_seq_one_letter_code
_entity_poly.pdbx_strand_id
1 'polypeptide(L)'
;MDLKTKSLGLVLSGGGSKGIAHAGVIKFLEEQNIRPSQIAGTSAGSIVGTMYAWGKTPEEILEFFKSIYLFHWKHLTFKKAGLIDSESFKPYFHTIFKDATLADLKIPIQITATDMVRGKLKIFDQQTKIIDAILASSAFPGILSPYEINGKIYSDGGILNHFPTDILQGQCETVIGVYVSPIQKIEAKDLSSIKAVTTRAFDILSANSNAQKFNICDWVIEPKDLCLYSTFETNKTKMNAVFNIGYEAAKKSYEKLNL
;
A
#
# COMPACT_ATOMS: atom_id res chain seq x y z
N MET A 1 -21.05 13.69 8.30
CA MET A 1 -20.20 13.41 7.14
C MET A 1 -21.01 12.56 6.16
N ASP A 2 -21.13 12.96 4.90
CA ASP A 2 -21.81 12.15 3.88
C ASP A 2 -20.82 11.19 3.21
N LEU A 3 -20.85 9.91 3.57
CA LEU A 3 -20.01 8.86 3.00
C LEU A 3 -20.57 8.29 1.68
N LYS A 4 -21.76 8.73 1.26
CA LYS A 4 -22.39 8.34 0.00
C LYS A 4 -22.30 9.45 -1.06
N THR A 5 -21.35 10.36 -0.89
CA THR A 5 -21.04 11.43 -1.84
C THR A 5 -20.61 10.87 -3.20
N LYS A 6 -20.80 11.65 -4.26
CA LYS A 6 -20.39 11.27 -5.61
C LYS A 6 -18.88 11.34 -5.82
N SER A 7 -18.16 12.05 -4.96
CA SER A 7 -16.70 12.26 -5.06
C SER A 7 -15.99 11.83 -3.78
N LEU A 8 -15.83 10.51 -3.62
CA LEU A 8 -15.15 9.90 -2.48
C LEU A 8 -13.76 9.42 -2.87
N GLY A 9 -12.73 9.95 -2.20
CA GLY A 9 -11.35 9.52 -2.32
C GLY A 9 -10.99 8.47 -1.28
N LEU A 10 -10.29 7.40 -1.70
CA LEU A 10 -9.74 6.38 -0.81
C LEU A 10 -8.21 6.42 -0.87
N VAL A 11 -7.58 6.70 0.25
CA VAL A 11 -6.11 6.75 0.37
C VAL A 11 -5.61 5.54 1.13
N LEU A 12 -4.68 4.80 0.51
CA LEU A 12 -4.11 3.55 1.03
C LEU A 12 -2.61 3.73 1.27
N SER A 13 -2.19 3.67 2.53
CA SER A 13 -0.78 3.81 2.90
C SER A 13 0.08 2.62 2.45
N GLY A 14 1.40 2.79 2.44
CA GLY A 14 2.33 1.67 2.41
C GLY A 14 2.19 0.77 3.65
N GLY A 15 2.88 -0.39 3.66
CA GLY A 15 2.86 -1.26 4.83
C GLY A 15 3.29 -2.72 4.59
N GLY A 16 3.77 -3.08 3.39
CA GLY A 16 4.15 -4.45 3.07
C GLY A 16 2.98 -5.42 3.24
N SER A 17 3.18 -6.55 3.90
CA SER A 17 2.10 -7.53 4.15
C SER A 17 0.97 -7.00 5.06
N LYS A 18 1.20 -5.97 5.86
CA LYS A 18 0.12 -5.27 6.59
C LYS A 18 -0.89 -4.62 5.65
N GLY A 19 -0.51 -4.34 4.40
CA GLY A 19 -1.40 -3.86 3.35
C GLY A 19 -2.60 -4.77 3.06
N ILE A 20 -2.55 -6.04 3.44
CA ILE A 20 -3.70 -6.96 3.40
C ILE A 20 -4.89 -6.39 4.19
N ALA A 21 -4.64 -5.62 5.24
CA ALA A 21 -5.70 -4.97 6.03
C ALA A 21 -6.51 -3.97 5.20
N HIS A 22 -5.92 -3.34 4.17
CA HIS A 22 -6.68 -2.49 3.24
C HIS A 22 -7.81 -3.26 2.56
N ALA A 23 -7.56 -4.53 2.16
CA ALA A 23 -8.60 -5.36 1.57
C ALA A 23 -9.73 -5.65 2.58
N GLY A 24 -9.39 -5.89 3.86
CA GLY A 24 -10.40 -6.02 4.91
C GLY A 24 -11.23 -4.76 5.11
N VAL A 25 -10.59 -3.58 5.09
CA VAL A 25 -11.30 -2.28 5.14
C VAL A 25 -12.21 -2.12 3.93
N ILE A 26 -11.73 -2.39 2.71
CA ILE A 26 -12.52 -2.28 1.48
C ILE A 26 -13.75 -3.19 1.55
N LYS A 27 -13.61 -4.42 2.05
CA LYS A 27 -14.75 -5.32 2.28
C LYS A 27 -15.84 -4.67 3.12
N PHE A 28 -15.46 -4.10 4.26
CA PHE A 28 -16.41 -3.40 5.12
C PHE A 28 -17.07 -2.21 4.39
N LEU A 29 -16.29 -1.40 3.69
CA LEU A 29 -16.82 -0.25 2.93
C LEU A 29 -17.85 -0.70 1.88
N GLU A 30 -17.59 -1.78 1.15
CA GLU A 30 -18.52 -2.34 0.17
C GLU A 30 -19.84 -2.79 0.83
N GLU A 31 -19.77 -3.47 1.97
CA GLU A 31 -20.94 -3.91 2.75
C GLU A 31 -21.81 -2.72 3.21
N GLN A 32 -21.19 -1.54 3.44
CA GLN A 32 -21.89 -0.30 3.76
C GLN A 32 -22.32 0.50 2.51
N ASN A 33 -22.09 -0.03 1.29
CA ASN A 33 -22.32 0.67 0.01
C ASN A 33 -21.49 1.96 -0.12
N ILE A 34 -20.31 2.02 0.50
CA ILE A 34 -19.35 3.12 0.39
C ILE A 34 -18.34 2.74 -0.69
N ARG A 35 -18.34 3.45 -1.81
CA ARG A 35 -17.48 3.15 -2.97
C ARG A 35 -16.64 4.37 -3.35
N PRO A 36 -15.31 4.24 -3.46
CA PRO A 36 -14.47 5.34 -3.88
C PRO A 36 -14.67 5.63 -5.39
N SER A 37 -14.63 6.92 -5.73
CA SER A 37 -14.55 7.40 -7.11
C SER A 37 -13.13 7.63 -7.58
N GLN A 38 -12.18 7.77 -6.63
CA GLN A 38 -10.74 7.89 -6.87
C GLN A 38 -9.95 7.19 -5.75
N ILE A 39 -8.76 6.69 -6.09
CA ILE A 39 -7.86 6.04 -5.14
C ILE A 39 -6.48 6.70 -5.24
N ALA A 40 -5.78 6.83 -4.10
CA ALA A 40 -4.35 7.10 -4.06
C ALA A 40 -3.66 6.00 -3.23
N GLY A 41 -2.54 5.48 -3.71
CA GLY A 41 -1.85 4.38 -3.05
C GLY A 41 -0.34 4.44 -3.15
N THR A 42 0.31 3.97 -2.09
CA THR A 42 1.77 3.83 -2.00
C THR A 42 2.12 2.38 -1.64
N SER A 43 3.12 1.79 -2.32
CA SER A 43 3.63 0.45 -1.98
C SER A 43 2.50 -0.60 -1.92
N ALA A 44 2.32 -1.30 -0.81
CA ALA A 44 1.23 -2.25 -0.63
C ALA A 44 -0.16 -1.64 -0.89
N GLY A 45 -0.36 -0.36 -0.53
CA GLY A 45 -1.59 0.37 -0.84
C GLY A 45 -1.81 0.55 -2.34
N SER A 46 -0.73 0.72 -3.12
CA SER A 46 -0.83 0.76 -4.59
C SER A 46 -1.25 -0.58 -5.17
N ILE A 47 -0.74 -1.69 -4.61
CA ILE A 47 -1.11 -3.05 -5.04
C ILE A 47 -2.59 -3.29 -4.78
N VAL A 48 -3.03 -3.11 -3.53
CA VAL A 48 -4.42 -3.34 -3.13
C VAL A 48 -5.38 -2.42 -3.89
N GLY A 49 -5.07 -1.12 -3.95
CA GLY A 49 -5.89 -0.14 -4.65
C GLY A 49 -6.05 -0.44 -6.13
N THR A 50 -4.96 -0.85 -6.79
CA THR A 50 -4.99 -1.19 -8.22
C THR A 50 -5.76 -2.49 -8.47
N MET A 51 -5.57 -3.52 -7.66
CA MET A 51 -6.34 -4.76 -7.78
C MET A 51 -7.84 -4.50 -7.59
N TYR A 52 -8.19 -3.69 -6.61
CA TYR A 52 -9.57 -3.28 -6.37
C TYR A 52 -10.13 -2.46 -7.55
N ALA A 53 -9.37 -1.47 -8.03
CA ALA A 53 -9.75 -0.66 -9.18
C ALA A 53 -9.90 -1.49 -10.48
N TRP A 54 -9.18 -2.60 -10.60
CA TRP A 54 -9.32 -3.58 -11.68
C TRP A 54 -10.61 -4.39 -11.57
N GLY A 55 -11.19 -4.48 -10.37
CA GLY A 55 -12.40 -5.24 -10.07
C GLY A 55 -12.18 -6.57 -9.34
N LYS A 56 -11.03 -6.73 -8.69
CA LYS A 56 -10.79 -7.86 -7.79
C LYS A 56 -11.53 -7.67 -6.48
N THR A 57 -12.10 -8.76 -5.96
CA THR A 57 -12.75 -8.75 -4.63
C THR A 57 -11.71 -8.66 -3.52
N PRO A 58 -12.07 -8.19 -2.33
CA PRO A 58 -11.18 -8.19 -1.16
C PRO A 58 -10.58 -9.56 -0.85
N GLU A 59 -11.33 -10.63 -1.02
CA GLU A 59 -10.89 -12.02 -0.82
C GLU A 59 -9.87 -12.45 -1.89
N GLU A 60 -10.09 -12.10 -3.15
CA GLU A 60 -9.12 -12.37 -4.23
C GLU A 60 -7.80 -11.63 -3.97
N ILE A 61 -7.86 -10.41 -3.44
CA ILE A 61 -6.67 -9.64 -3.06
C ILE A 61 -5.92 -10.34 -1.92
N LEU A 62 -6.60 -10.82 -0.88
CA LEU A 62 -6.00 -11.60 0.20
C LEU A 62 -5.30 -12.85 -0.34
N GLU A 63 -5.95 -13.63 -1.21
CA GLU A 63 -5.37 -14.84 -1.80
C GLU A 63 -4.16 -14.54 -2.69
N PHE A 64 -4.19 -13.43 -3.41
CA PHE A 64 -3.04 -12.96 -4.18
C PHE A 64 -1.82 -12.71 -3.28
N PHE A 65 -1.99 -11.98 -2.17
CA PHE A 65 -0.89 -11.76 -1.22
C PHE A 65 -0.35 -13.08 -0.65
N LYS A 66 -1.22 -14.03 -0.29
CA LYS A 66 -0.81 -15.36 0.17
C LYS A 66 -0.01 -16.14 -0.87
N SER A 67 -0.31 -15.93 -2.16
CA SER A 67 0.39 -16.61 -3.26
C SER A 67 1.77 -16.04 -3.51
N ILE A 68 1.93 -14.72 -3.50
CA ILE A 68 3.22 -14.05 -3.77
C ILE A 68 4.22 -14.32 -2.64
N TYR A 69 3.81 -14.24 -1.39
CA TYR A 69 4.71 -14.37 -0.25
C TYR A 69 5.27 -15.79 -0.04
N LEU A 70 4.70 -16.81 -0.69
CA LEU A 70 5.23 -18.17 -0.65
C LEU A 70 6.55 -18.38 -1.43
N PHE A 71 6.92 -17.45 -2.29
CA PHE A 71 8.01 -17.64 -3.25
C PHE A 71 9.28 -16.82 -2.97
N HIS A 72 9.42 -16.18 -1.80
CA HIS A 72 10.56 -15.32 -1.46
C HIS A 72 11.94 -15.92 -1.72
N TRP A 73 12.14 -17.21 -1.48
CA TRP A 73 13.44 -17.88 -1.62
C TRP A 73 13.91 -18.03 -3.08
N LYS A 74 12.99 -17.99 -4.06
CA LYS A 74 13.29 -18.13 -5.48
C LYS A 74 13.72 -16.83 -6.15
N HIS A 75 13.58 -15.69 -5.47
CA HIS A 75 13.77 -14.36 -6.02
C HIS A 75 15.04 -13.65 -5.51
N LEU A 76 15.91 -14.36 -4.77
CA LEU A 76 17.17 -13.81 -4.30
C LEU A 76 18.06 -13.39 -5.48
N THR A 77 18.63 -12.21 -5.41
CA THR A 77 19.57 -11.69 -6.39
C THR A 77 20.87 -11.27 -5.72
N PHE A 78 21.99 -11.56 -6.39
CA PHE A 78 23.31 -11.08 -5.98
C PHE A 78 23.89 -10.08 -7.01
N LYS A 79 23.11 -9.78 -8.06
CA LYS A 79 23.54 -8.92 -9.18
C LYS A 79 22.91 -7.54 -9.18
N LYS A 80 21.86 -7.31 -8.38
CA LYS A 80 21.13 -6.05 -8.28
C LYS A 80 21.25 -5.47 -6.87
N ALA A 81 21.00 -4.17 -6.72
CA ALA A 81 21.05 -3.46 -5.43
C ALA A 81 19.82 -3.76 -4.57
N GLY A 82 19.68 -4.99 -4.09
CA GLY A 82 18.59 -5.48 -3.26
C GLY A 82 18.77 -6.97 -2.97
N LEU A 83 18.10 -7.49 -1.94
CA LEU A 83 18.12 -8.92 -1.64
C LEU A 83 17.26 -9.74 -2.60
N ILE A 84 16.19 -9.12 -3.11
CA ILE A 84 15.20 -9.72 -3.99
C ILE A 84 15.08 -8.85 -5.24
N ASP A 85 15.05 -9.48 -6.42
CA ASP A 85 14.82 -8.77 -7.68
C ASP A 85 13.36 -8.34 -7.80
N SER A 86 13.09 -7.03 -7.85
CA SER A 86 11.74 -6.49 -8.02
C SER A 86 11.05 -6.97 -9.30
N GLU A 87 11.82 -7.21 -10.39
CA GLU A 87 11.28 -7.71 -11.65
C GLU A 87 10.76 -9.14 -11.55
N SER A 88 11.23 -9.91 -10.59
CA SER A 88 10.78 -11.29 -10.38
C SER A 88 9.30 -11.41 -10.05
N PHE A 89 8.66 -10.31 -9.67
CA PHE A 89 7.23 -10.25 -9.40
C PHE A 89 6.38 -9.95 -10.64
N LYS A 90 6.97 -9.52 -11.76
CA LYS A 90 6.26 -9.26 -13.03
C LYS A 90 5.32 -10.39 -13.45
N PRO A 91 5.73 -11.68 -13.45
CA PRO A 91 4.87 -12.78 -13.89
C PRO A 91 3.56 -12.88 -13.09
N TYR A 92 3.60 -12.61 -11.77
CA TYR A 92 2.41 -12.69 -10.92
C TYR A 92 1.40 -11.60 -11.27
N PHE A 93 1.85 -10.38 -11.45
CA PHE A 93 0.99 -9.26 -11.86
C PHE A 93 0.52 -9.41 -13.31
N HIS A 94 1.35 -10.00 -14.18
CA HIS A 94 1.00 -10.20 -15.59
C HIS A 94 -0.19 -11.17 -15.76
N THR A 95 -0.37 -12.14 -14.87
CA THR A 95 -1.56 -13.01 -14.89
C THR A 95 -2.86 -12.24 -14.70
N ILE A 96 -2.81 -11.08 -14.03
CA ILE A 96 -3.98 -10.26 -13.71
C ILE A 96 -4.14 -9.12 -14.73
N PHE A 97 -3.08 -8.33 -14.93
CA PHE A 97 -3.16 -7.05 -15.64
C PHE A 97 -2.68 -7.12 -17.09
N LYS A 98 -1.93 -8.17 -17.46
CA LYS A 98 -1.31 -8.27 -18.78
C LYS A 98 -0.50 -7.00 -19.10
N ASP A 99 -0.77 -6.36 -20.25
CA ASP A 99 -0.12 -5.12 -20.68
C ASP A 99 -0.95 -3.86 -20.41
N ALA A 100 -1.98 -3.94 -19.56
CA ALA A 100 -2.87 -2.84 -19.26
C ALA A 100 -2.13 -1.65 -18.63
N THR A 101 -2.65 -0.46 -18.87
CA THR A 101 -2.22 0.82 -18.32
C THR A 101 -3.14 1.27 -17.18
N LEU A 102 -2.75 2.31 -16.46
CA LEU A 102 -3.59 2.89 -15.40
C LEU A 102 -4.92 3.46 -15.96
N ALA A 103 -4.96 3.83 -17.25
CA ALA A 103 -6.18 4.28 -17.92
C ALA A 103 -7.25 3.18 -18.09
N ASP A 104 -6.85 1.91 -18.04
CA ASP A 104 -7.75 0.76 -18.22
C ASP A 104 -8.48 0.38 -16.92
N LEU A 105 -8.18 1.03 -15.80
CA LEU A 105 -8.79 0.76 -14.49
C LEU A 105 -10.20 1.34 -14.40
N LYS A 106 -11.11 0.61 -13.76
CA LYS A 106 -12.51 1.04 -13.54
C LYS A 106 -12.62 2.23 -12.59
N ILE A 107 -11.66 2.37 -11.67
CA ILE A 107 -11.55 3.48 -10.72
C ILE A 107 -10.18 4.12 -10.95
N PRO A 108 -10.09 5.43 -11.24
CA PRO A 108 -8.81 6.12 -11.36
C PRO A 108 -7.97 5.96 -10.10
N ILE A 109 -6.69 5.62 -10.28
CA ILE A 109 -5.73 5.54 -9.16
C ILE A 109 -4.51 6.38 -9.43
N GLN A 110 -4.01 7.04 -8.38
CA GLN A 110 -2.74 7.74 -8.36
C GLN A 110 -1.74 6.93 -7.53
N ILE A 111 -0.67 6.48 -8.18
CA ILE A 111 0.37 5.65 -7.57
C ILE A 111 1.64 6.47 -7.41
N THR A 112 2.22 6.43 -6.21
CA THR A 112 3.47 7.15 -5.89
C THR A 112 4.68 6.24 -5.97
N ALA A 113 5.81 6.79 -6.42
CA ALA A 113 7.13 6.18 -6.28
C ALA A 113 8.17 7.29 -5.98
N THR A 114 9.39 6.89 -5.67
CA THR A 114 10.51 7.83 -5.47
C THR A 114 11.49 7.71 -6.62
N ASP A 115 11.70 8.80 -7.37
CA ASP A 115 12.79 8.92 -8.36
C ASP A 115 14.11 9.00 -7.60
N MET A 116 14.89 7.92 -7.63
CA MET A 116 16.11 7.79 -6.82
C MET A 116 17.25 8.67 -7.29
N VAL A 117 17.26 9.06 -8.56
CA VAL A 117 18.30 9.92 -9.12
C VAL A 117 18.05 11.38 -8.80
N ARG A 118 16.77 11.81 -8.86
CA ARG A 118 16.40 13.20 -8.62
C ARG A 118 15.99 13.50 -7.18
N GLY A 119 15.74 12.47 -6.35
CA GLY A 119 15.21 12.63 -5.01
C GLY A 119 13.82 13.26 -4.97
N LYS A 120 12.96 12.95 -5.95
CA LYS A 120 11.65 13.56 -6.10
C LYS A 120 10.53 12.52 -6.09
N LEU A 121 9.38 12.94 -5.57
CA LEU A 121 8.16 12.15 -5.67
C LEU A 121 7.74 12.03 -7.15
N LYS A 122 7.42 10.82 -7.57
CA LYS A 122 6.80 10.51 -8.85
C LYS A 122 5.36 10.08 -8.61
N ILE A 123 4.43 10.70 -9.31
CA ILE A 123 3.06 10.19 -9.50
C ILE A 123 2.99 9.75 -10.96
N PHE A 124 2.55 8.51 -11.18
CA PHE A 124 2.49 7.94 -12.52
C PHE A 124 1.29 8.50 -13.31
N ASP A 125 1.50 8.76 -14.60
CA ASP A 125 0.46 9.15 -15.53
C ASP A 125 -0.38 7.94 -15.97
N GLN A 126 -1.56 8.21 -16.53
CA GLN A 126 -2.53 7.19 -16.91
C GLN A 126 -2.03 6.23 -18.01
N GLN A 127 -1.02 6.63 -18.81
CA GLN A 127 -0.45 5.79 -19.87
C GLN A 127 0.63 4.83 -19.34
N THR A 128 1.00 4.95 -18.05
CA THR A 128 1.97 4.04 -17.45
C THR A 128 1.38 2.65 -17.30
N LYS A 129 2.14 1.61 -17.66
CA LYS A 129 1.73 0.22 -17.42
C LYS A 129 1.49 -0.01 -15.93
N ILE A 130 0.39 -0.67 -15.60
CA ILE A 130 0.01 -0.99 -14.21
C ILE A 130 1.15 -1.69 -13.47
N ILE A 131 1.75 -2.70 -14.11
CA ILE A 131 2.81 -3.51 -13.52
C ILE A 131 4.03 -2.66 -13.17
N ASP A 132 4.44 -1.76 -14.08
CA ASP A 132 5.59 -0.88 -13.87
C ASP A 132 5.33 0.09 -12.71
N ALA A 133 4.14 0.69 -12.64
CA ALA A 133 3.77 1.61 -11.56
C ALA A 133 3.77 0.92 -10.18
N ILE A 134 3.18 -0.29 -10.09
CA ILE A 134 3.12 -1.07 -8.84
C ILE A 134 4.53 -1.49 -8.40
N LEU A 135 5.36 -2.03 -9.31
CA LEU A 135 6.70 -2.51 -8.97
C LEU A 135 7.61 -1.38 -8.54
N ALA A 136 7.56 -0.23 -9.24
CA ALA A 136 8.29 0.97 -8.83
C ALA A 136 7.83 1.48 -7.46
N SER A 137 6.51 1.52 -7.22
CA SER A 137 5.92 1.94 -5.94
C SER A 137 6.28 1.04 -4.78
N SER A 138 6.56 -0.23 -5.04
CA SER A 138 6.79 -1.26 -4.01
C SER A 138 8.24 -1.69 -3.87
N ALA A 139 9.18 -1.07 -4.59
CA ALA A 139 10.61 -1.39 -4.55
C ALA A 139 11.25 -0.90 -3.25
N PHE A 140 10.97 -1.60 -2.12
CA PHE A 140 11.39 -1.23 -0.78
C PHE A 140 12.93 -1.28 -0.63
N PRO A 141 13.59 -0.17 -0.25
CA PRO A 141 15.04 -0.08 -0.18
C PRO A 141 15.67 -1.14 0.73
N GLY A 142 16.76 -1.75 0.24
CA GLY A 142 17.50 -2.79 0.96
C GLY A 142 16.87 -4.19 0.92
N ILE A 143 15.59 -4.31 0.57
CA ILE A 143 14.90 -5.60 0.42
C ILE A 143 14.67 -5.90 -1.07
N LEU A 144 13.98 -5.00 -1.78
CA LEU A 144 13.77 -5.12 -3.22
C LEU A 144 14.78 -4.25 -3.98
N SER A 145 15.24 -4.75 -5.12
CA SER A 145 16.05 -3.92 -6.02
C SER A 145 15.22 -2.74 -6.52
N PRO A 146 15.83 -1.56 -6.72
CA PRO A 146 15.16 -0.45 -7.41
C PRO A 146 14.63 -0.91 -8.78
N TYR A 147 13.51 -0.35 -9.19
CA TYR A 147 12.83 -0.70 -10.42
C TYR A 147 13.10 0.33 -11.51
N GLU A 148 13.46 -0.13 -12.71
CA GLU A 148 13.78 0.76 -13.84
C GLU A 148 12.60 0.87 -14.81
N ILE A 149 12.24 2.12 -15.18
CA ILE A 149 11.27 2.42 -16.23
C ILE A 149 11.91 3.45 -17.17
N ASN A 150 12.15 3.07 -18.42
CA ASN A 150 12.69 3.95 -19.46
C ASN A 150 13.98 4.68 -19.03
N GLY A 151 14.94 3.98 -18.43
CA GLY A 151 16.21 4.50 -17.96
C GLY A 151 16.14 5.33 -16.68
N LYS A 152 14.97 5.42 -16.01
CA LYS A 152 14.79 6.08 -14.72
C LYS A 152 14.65 5.04 -13.62
N ILE A 153 15.34 5.28 -12.50
CA ILE A 153 15.41 4.34 -11.38
C ILE A 153 14.46 4.81 -10.28
N TYR A 154 13.54 3.94 -9.90
CA TYR A 154 12.54 4.20 -8.86
C TYR A 154 12.69 3.26 -7.67
N SER A 155 12.31 3.77 -6.51
CA SER A 155 12.13 2.98 -5.29
C SER A 155 10.79 3.31 -4.65
N ASP A 156 10.47 2.62 -3.53
CA ASP A 156 9.20 2.72 -2.83
C ASP A 156 8.78 4.18 -2.62
N GLY A 157 7.52 4.46 -2.94
CA GLY A 157 6.92 5.78 -2.76
C GLY A 157 6.90 6.23 -1.29
N GLY A 158 6.93 5.26 -0.37
CA GLY A 158 6.93 5.51 1.06
C GLY A 158 8.17 6.25 1.58
N ILE A 159 9.24 6.33 0.82
CA ILE A 159 10.41 7.16 1.15
C ILE A 159 10.00 8.64 1.28
N LEU A 160 9.15 9.13 0.37
CA LEU A 160 8.75 10.54 0.31
C LEU A 160 7.27 10.75 0.66
N ASN A 161 6.40 9.78 0.38
CA ASN A 161 4.96 9.90 0.58
C ASN A 161 4.32 8.54 0.92
N HIS A 162 4.50 8.11 2.16
CA HIS A 162 3.99 6.81 2.64
C HIS A 162 2.46 6.77 2.75
N PHE A 163 1.83 7.90 3.06
CA PHE A 163 0.37 8.06 3.18
C PHE A 163 -0.08 9.22 2.28
N PRO A 164 -0.43 8.97 1.00
CA PRO A 164 -0.54 9.99 -0.03
C PRO A 164 -1.88 10.74 -0.02
N THR A 165 -2.31 11.25 1.15
CA THR A 165 -3.57 11.98 1.33
C THR A 165 -3.57 13.33 0.62
N ASP A 166 -2.40 13.99 0.60
CA ASP A 166 -2.17 15.26 -0.07
C ASP A 166 -2.46 15.21 -1.58
N ILE A 167 -2.36 14.02 -2.18
CA ILE A 167 -2.64 13.83 -3.61
C ILE A 167 -4.12 14.00 -3.92
N LEU A 168 -5.03 13.54 -3.04
CA LEU A 168 -6.48 13.68 -3.24
C LEU A 168 -7.09 14.91 -2.57
N GLN A 169 -6.27 15.71 -1.86
CA GLN A 169 -6.74 16.93 -1.22
C GLN A 169 -7.32 17.91 -2.25
N GLY A 170 -8.57 18.33 -2.04
CA GLY A 170 -9.29 19.22 -2.94
C GLY A 170 -9.76 18.59 -4.26
N GLN A 171 -9.48 17.29 -4.49
CA GLN A 171 -9.99 16.54 -5.64
C GLN A 171 -11.27 15.75 -5.35
N CYS A 172 -11.55 15.50 -4.07
CA CYS A 172 -12.72 14.77 -3.60
C CYS A 172 -13.44 15.55 -2.52
N GLU A 173 -14.76 15.39 -2.45
CA GLU A 173 -15.61 16.00 -1.40
C GLU A 173 -15.36 15.36 -0.03
N THR A 174 -15.06 14.07 -0.03
CA THR A 174 -14.76 13.29 1.18
C THR A 174 -13.53 12.41 0.93
N VAL A 175 -12.61 12.39 1.87
CA VAL A 175 -11.39 11.57 1.80
C VAL A 175 -11.37 10.58 2.97
N ILE A 176 -11.38 9.29 2.65
CA ILE A 176 -11.15 8.20 3.61
C ILE A 176 -9.68 7.79 3.53
N GLY A 177 -8.97 7.88 4.63
CA GLY A 177 -7.58 7.44 4.73
C GLY A 177 -7.45 6.13 5.50
N VAL A 178 -6.76 5.14 4.94
CA VAL A 178 -6.45 3.88 5.61
C VAL A 178 -4.95 3.80 5.85
N TYR A 179 -4.55 3.86 7.12
CA TYR A 179 -3.14 3.84 7.52
C TYR A 179 -2.81 2.53 8.24
N VAL A 180 -2.03 1.65 7.60
CA VAL A 180 -1.74 0.29 8.08
C VAL A 180 -0.35 0.09 8.67
N SER A 181 0.40 1.18 8.88
CA SER A 181 1.76 1.14 9.45
C SER A 181 1.86 1.85 10.80
N PRO A 182 0.99 1.51 11.80
CA PRO A 182 1.10 2.11 13.12
C PRO A 182 2.47 1.77 13.72
N ILE A 183 3.11 2.81 14.29
CA ILE A 183 4.41 2.63 14.95
C ILE A 183 4.21 2.24 16.41
N GLN A 184 4.99 1.28 16.89
CA GLN A 184 5.00 0.87 18.29
C GLN A 184 6.38 1.10 18.92
N LYS A 185 6.42 1.13 20.25
CA LYS A 185 7.66 1.02 21.01
C LYS A 185 8.20 -0.41 20.88
N ILE A 186 9.47 -0.56 20.60
CA ILE A 186 10.18 -1.84 20.51
C ILE A 186 11.30 -1.89 21.53
N GLU A 187 11.87 -3.06 21.76
CA GLU A 187 13.03 -3.24 22.63
C GLU A 187 14.34 -3.21 21.81
N ALA A 188 15.45 -2.87 22.48
CA ALA A 188 16.76 -2.83 21.82
C ALA A 188 17.17 -4.18 21.18
N LYS A 189 16.76 -5.30 21.76
CA LYS A 189 17.01 -6.65 21.22
C LYS A 189 16.38 -6.88 19.84
N ASP A 190 15.31 -6.15 19.51
CA ASP A 190 14.60 -6.27 18.23
C ASP A 190 15.40 -5.63 17.07
N LEU A 191 16.42 -4.82 17.39
CA LEU A 191 17.33 -4.17 16.43
C LEU A 191 18.60 -4.96 16.16
N SER A 192 18.54 -6.27 16.12
CA SER A 192 19.68 -7.17 16.05
C SER A 192 20.21 -7.45 14.62
N SER A 193 19.61 -6.88 13.58
CA SER A 193 20.03 -7.11 12.19
C SER A 193 19.92 -5.85 11.34
N ILE A 194 20.71 -5.79 10.25
CA ILE A 194 20.65 -4.69 9.27
C ILE A 194 19.21 -4.51 8.77
N LYS A 195 18.52 -5.61 8.44
CA LYS A 195 17.12 -5.58 8.01
C LYS A 195 16.22 -4.92 9.08
N ALA A 196 16.36 -5.32 10.34
CA ALA A 196 15.54 -4.78 11.43
C ALA A 196 15.79 -3.27 11.62
N VAL A 197 17.04 -2.84 11.62
CA VAL A 197 17.41 -1.41 11.74
C VAL A 197 16.91 -0.61 10.55
N THR A 198 17.11 -1.09 9.32
CA THR A 198 16.67 -0.39 8.10
C THR A 198 15.14 -0.26 8.04
N THR A 199 14.42 -1.36 8.33
CA THR A 199 12.95 -1.34 8.38
C THR A 199 12.46 -0.36 9.45
N ARG A 200 13.07 -0.38 10.64
CA ARG A 200 12.69 0.53 11.73
C ARG A 200 12.95 2.00 11.40
N ALA A 201 14.09 2.30 10.76
CA ALA A 201 14.40 3.66 10.32
C ALA A 201 13.34 4.16 9.31
N PHE A 202 12.96 3.31 8.36
CA PHE A 202 11.90 3.62 7.40
C PHE A 202 10.54 3.84 8.09
N ASP A 203 10.16 2.98 9.04
CA ASP A 203 8.92 3.13 9.81
C ASP A 203 8.87 4.47 10.58
N ILE A 204 10.00 4.86 11.21
CA ILE A 204 10.11 6.13 11.95
C ILE A 204 9.98 7.32 10.99
N LEU A 205 10.69 7.31 9.88
CA LEU A 205 10.62 8.38 8.88
C LEU A 205 9.20 8.52 8.32
N SER A 206 8.58 7.39 7.98
CA SER A 206 7.20 7.36 7.48
C SER A 206 6.21 7.91 8.51
N ALA A 207 6.31 7.50 9.77
CA ALA A 207 5.42 7.96 10.83
C ALA A 207 5.52 9.48 11.07
N ASN A 208 6.74 10.02 11.11
CA ASN A 208 6.96 11.45 11.32
C ASN A 208 6.44 12.30 10.16
N SER A 209 6.59 11.83 8.91
CA SER A 209 6.11 12.57 7.72
C SER A 209 4.58 12.58 7.61
N ASN A 210 3.88 11.67 8.29
CA ASN A 210 2.44 11.48 8.14
C ASN A 210 1.60 12.22 9.19
N ALA A 211 2.18 12.75 10.26
CA ALA A 211 1.42 13.37 11.36
C ALA A 211 0.43 14.46 10.90
N GLN A 212 0.82 15.29 9.93
CA GLN A 212 -0.05 16.33 9.36
C GLN A 212 -1.06 15.77 8.34
N LYS A 213 -0.78 14.62 7.74
CA LYS A 213 -1.58 14.03 6.67
C LYS A 213 -2.88 13.40 7.15
N PHE A 214 -2.94 13.01 8.43
CA PHE A 214 -4.18 12.55 9.05
C PHE A 214 -5.27 13.63 9.04
N ASN A 215 -4.88 14.92 9.15
CA ASN A 215 -5.83 16.04 9.17
C ASN A 215 -6.44 16.36 7.79
N ILE A 216 -5.93 15.75 6.72
CA ILE A 216 -6.48 15.90 5.35
C ILE A 216 -7.68 14.98 5.15
N CYS A 217 -7.75 13.88 5.91
CA CYS A 217 -8.82 12.90 5.79
C CYS A 217 -10.03 13.30 6.66
N ASP A 218 -11.22 13.15 6.09
CA ASP A 218 -12.48 13.28 6.84
C ASP A 218 -12.72 12.06 7.74
N TRP A 219 -12.22 10.89 7.31
CA TRP A 219 -12.25 9.67 8.10
C TRP A 219 -10.93 8.91 7.98
N VAL A 220 -10.28 8.66 9.12
CA VAL A 220 -9.07 7.86 9.21
C VAL A 220 -9.37 6.52 9.85
N ILE A 221 -8.98 5.45 9.17
CA ILE A 221 -9.02 4.08 9.67
C ILE A 221 -7.58 3.66 9.94
N GLU A 222 -7.22 3.55 11.22
CA GLU A 222 -5.90 3.11 11.68
C GLU A 222 -6.04 1.83 12.51
N PRO A 223 -5.84 0.64 11.93
CA PRO A 223 -5.86 -0.63 12.65
C PRO A 223 -4.63 -0.77 13.54
N LYS A 224 -4.71 -0.28 14.79
CA LYS A 224 -3.56 -0.19 15.71
C LYS A 224 -2.92 -1.54 16.02
N ASP A 225 -3.71 -2.62 16.05
CA ASP A 225 -3.23 -3.99 16.33
C ASP A 225 -2.26 -4.53 15.25
N LEU A 226 -2.18 -3.86 14.09
CA LEU A 226 -1.20 -4.19 13.06
C LEU A 226 0.25 -3.95 13.50
N CYS A 227 0.47 -3.19 14.57
CA CYS A 227 1.81 -3.05 15.15
C CYS A 227 2.40 -4.38 15.62
N LEU A 228 1.57 -5.38 15.94
CA LEU A 228 1.97 -6.72 16.37
C LEU A 228 2.43 -7.63 15.21
N TYR A 229 2.27 -7.18 13.97
CA TYR A 229 2.57 -7.97 12.77
C TYR A 229 3.79 -7.43 12.03
N SER A 230 4.55 -8.35 11.44
CA SER A 230 5.71 -7.97 10.62
C SER A 230 5.28 -7.32 9.31
N THR A 231 6.04 -6.33 8.85
CA THR A 231 5.90 -5.76 7.50
C THR A 231 6.16 -6.80 6.40
N PHE A 232 6.89 -7.87 6.70
CA PHE A 232 7.20 -8.98 5.80
C PHE A 232 6.65 -10.32 6.34
N GLU A 233 5.38 -10.33 6.75
CA GLU A 233 4.70 -11.54 7.24
C GLU A 233 4.46 -12.52 6.11
N THR A 234 4.77 -13.80 6.34
CA THR A 234 4.62 -14.87 5.34
C THR A 234 3.65 -15.97 5.79
N ASN A 235 3.25 -15.97 7.05
CA ASN A 235 2.34 -16.96 7.59
C ASN A 235 0.89 -16.68 7.16
N LYS A 236 0.28 -17.63 6.45
CA LYS A 236 -1.09 -17.49 5.90
C LYS A 236 -2.15 -17.25 6.97
N THR A 237 -2.04 -17.90 8.14
CA THR A 237 -2.98 -17.68 9.25
C THR A 237 -2.90 -16.24 9.76
N LYS A 238 -1.69 -15.72 9.90
CA LYS A 238 -1.49 -14.32 10.29
C LYS A 238 -1.96 -13.35 9.21
N MET A 239 -1.83 -13.69 7.92
CA MET A 239 -2.38 -12.86 6.84
C MET A 239 -3.92 -12.78 6.90
N ASN A 240 -4.61 -13.89 7.22
CA ASN A 240 -6.05 -13.86 7.51
C ASN A 240 -6.37 -12.96 8.70
N ALA A 241 -5.57 -13.04 9.76
CA ALA A 241 -5.76 -12.16 10.92
C ALA A 241 -5.58 -10.68 10.56
N VAL A 242 -4.55 -10.33 9.76
CA VAL A 242 -4.33 -8.96 9.27
C VAL A 242 -5.53 -8.44 8.46
N PHE A 243 -6.10 -9.27 7.58
CA PHE A 243 -7.32 -8.94 6.84
C PHE A 243 -8.49 -8.63 7.78
N ASN A 244 -8.74 -9.50 8.75
CA ASN A 244 -9.83 -9.33 9.72
C ASN A 244 -9.62 -8.11 10.62
N ILE A 245 -8.37 -7.82 11.02
CA ILE A 245 -8.04 -6.61 11.78
C ILE A 245 -8.42 -5.35 10.99
N GLY A 246 -8.17 -5.32 9.67
CA GLY A 246 -8.59 -4.23 8.81
C GLY A 246 -10.11 -4.06 8.78
N TYR A 247 -10.84 -5.16 8.59
CA TYR A 247 -12.30 -5.17 8.59
C TYR A 247 -12.90 -4.68 9.92
N GLU A 248 -12.44 -5.23 11.04
CA GLU A 248 -12.96 -4.87 12.37
C GLU A 248 -12.60 -3.42 12.75
N ALA A 249 -11.42 -2.93 12.35
CA ALA A 249 -11.05 -1.54 12.58
C ALA A 249 -11.96 -0.57 11.81
N ALA A 250 -12.29 -0.89 10.55
CA ALA A 250 -13.23 -0.10 9.77
C ALA A 250 -14.62 -0.08 10.42
N LYS A 251 -15.14 -1.25 10.79
CA LYS A 251 -16.44 -1.40 11.47
C LYS A 251 -16.49 -0.59 12.75
N LYS A 252 -15.55 -0.79 13.66
CA LYS A 252 -15.48 -0.09 14.95
C LYS A 252 -15.32 1.42 14.79
N SER A 253 -14.59 1.85 13.76
CA SER A 253 -14.41 3.27 13.47
C SER A 253 -15.67 3.89 12.88
N TYR A 254 -16.38 3.15 12.02
CA TYR A 254 -17.65 3.58 11.42
C TYR A 254 -18.76 3.77 12.46
N GLU A 255 -18.86 2.86 13.43
CA GLU A 255 -19.80 2.97 14.53
C GLU A 255 -19.62 4.28 15.32
N LYS A 256 -18.38 4.75 15.46
CA LYS A 256 -18.07 6.02 16.15
C LYS A 256 -18.41 7.27 15.35
N LEU A 257 -18.50 7.17 14.01
CA LEU A 257 -18.90 8.29 13.16
C LEU A 257 -20.41 8.55 13.21
N ASN A 258 -21.20 7.52 13.54
CA ASN A 258 -22.64 7.55 13.54
C ASN A 258 -23.24 7.78 14.94
N LEU A 259 -22.39 7.98 15.97
CA LEU A 259 -22.78 8.38 17.34
C LEU A 259 -22.64 9.90 17.52
#